data_94ac958ac1d02b0a63119df9bc3ba8d1
#
_entry.id   94ac958ac1d02b0a63119df9bc3ba8d1
#
_cell.length_a   1.000
_cell.length_b   1.000
_cell.length_c   1.000
_cell.angle_alpha   90.00
_cell.angle_beta   90.00
_cell.angle_gamma   90.00
#
_symmetry.space_group_name_H-M   'P 1'
#
loop_
_entity.id
_entity.type
_entity.pdbx_description
1 polymer ?
#
loop_
_entity_poly.entity_id
_entity_poly.type
_entity_poly.pdbx_seq_one_letter_code
_entity_poly.pdbx_strand_id
1 'polypeptide(L)'
;MSNLIQLSNINKSFLSLKRINVLKKVSYKFKSGKIYSLMGPSGSGKSTLLNLLSLIDRPSSGSIIIDNKKIDPNNSQKNDLLRANKIGIIYQQDNLLSDFTAIENLTLASLASGKNKEDALNISKIMLKKVGLAKRLNHYPSQLSGGEKQRVSIARALIN
;
A
#
# COMPACT_ATOMS: atom_id res chain seq x y z
N MET A 1 -10.33 13.57 17.88
CA MET A 1 -9.57 12.67 16.97
C MET A 1 -10.01 12.96 15.56
N SER A 2 -9.08 13.29 14.67
CA SER A 2 -9.38 13.54 13.25
C SER A 2 -9.68 12.24 12.51
N ASN A 3 -10.53 12.31 11.49
CA ASN A 3 -10.72 11.19 10.56
C ASN A 3 -9.52 11.12 9.63
N LEU A 4 -8.83 9.99 9.60
CA LEU A 4 -7.71 9.76 8.68
C LEU A 4 -8.20 9.42 7.28
N ILE A 5 -9.19 8.50 7.18
CA ILE A 5 -9.84 8.11 5.92
C ILE A 5 -11.34 8.10 6.13
N GLN A 6 -12.07 8.65 5.17
CA GLN A 6 -13.54 8.59 5.15
C GLN A 6 -14.00 8.04 3.80
N LEU A 7 -14.87 7.05 3.87
CA LEU A 7 -15.60 6.47 2.74
C LEU A 7 -17.04 6.97 2.78
N SER A 8 -17.57 7.40 1.64
CA SER A 8 -18.95 7.86 1.52
C SER A 8 -19.62 7.21 0.31
N ASN A 9 -20.61 6.33 0.60
CA ASN A 9 -21.42 5.62 -0.39
C ASN A 9 -20.59 4.91 -1.49
N ILE A 10 -19.50 4.26 -1.10
CA ILE A 10 -18.62 3.56 -2.03
C ILE A 10 -19.33 2.38 -2.67
N ASN A 11 -19.37 2.38 -3.98
CA ASN A 11 -19.76 1.24 -4.79
C ASN A 11 -18.57 0.79 -5.64
N LYS A 12 -18.42 -0.52 -5.82
CA LYS A 12 -17.46 -1.10 -6.75
C LYS A 12 -18.10 -2.26 -7.48
N SER A 13 -18.05 -2.18 -8.80
CA SER A 13 -18.49 -3.24 -9.70
C SER A 13 -17.41 -3.54 -10.73
N PHE A 14 -17.34 -4.78 -11.15
CA PHE A 14 -16.50 -5.23 -12.25
C PHE A 14 -17.40 -5.67 -13.39
N LEU A 15 -16.97 -5.36 -14.61
CA LEU A 15 -17.62 -5.85 -15.82
C LEU A 15 -16.85 -7.09 -16.29
N SER A 16 -17.55 -8.22 -16.28
CA SER A 16 -17.14 -9.46 -16.92
C SER A 16 -18.24 -9.82 -17.93
N LEU A 17 -18.62 -11.07 -18.09
CA LEU A 17 -19.80 -11.45 -18.88
C LEU A 17 -21.09 -10.81 -18.33
N LYS A 18 -21.15 -10.57 -17.00
CA LYS A 18 -22.19 -9.82 -16.32
C LYS A 18 -21.56 -8.83 -15.35
N ARG A 19 -22.29 -7.74 -15.03
CA ARG A 19 -21.87 -6.78 -14.01
C ARG A 19 -21.94 -7.39 -12.61
N ILE A 20 -20.81 -7.51 -11.94
CA ILE A 20 -20.70 -8.04 -10.58
C ILE A 20 -20.50 -6.87 -9.64
N ASN A 21 -21.48 -6.62 -8.75
CA ASN A 21 -21.39 -5.58 -7.72
C ASN A 21 -20.73 -6.18 -6.47
N VAL A 22 -19.49 -5.80 -6.20
CA VAL A 22 -18.69 -6.31 -5.08
C VAL A 22 -18.88 -5.48 -3.82
N LEU A 23 -18.88 -4.15 -3.94
CA LEU A 23 -19.17 -3.26 -2.81
C LEU A 23 -20.43 -2.45 -3.12
N LYS A 24 -21.30 -2.32 -2.11
CA LYS A 24 -22.60 -1.64 -2.25
C LYS A 24 -22.78 -0.61 -1.13
N LYS A 25 -22.74 0.69 -1.46
CA LYS A 25 -22.99 1.85 -0.56
C LYS A 25 -22.17 1.79 0.74
N VAL A 26 -20.92 1.34 0.69
CA VAL A 26 -20.05 1.25 1.87
C VAL A 26 -19.69 2.65 2.34
N SER A 27 -19.99 2.97 3.60
CA SER A 27 -19.61 4.24 4.24
C SER A 27 -18.97 3.93 5.59
N TYR A 28 -17.78 4.51 5.84
CA TYR A 28 -17.07 4.33 7.09
C TYR A 28 -16.06 5.46 7.33
N LYS A 29 -15.73 5.71 8.60
CA LYS A 29 -14.72 6.71 9.01
C LYS A 29 -13.63 6.04 9.83
N PHE A 30 -12.44 5.97 9.28
CA PHE A 30 -11.25 5.48 9.99
C PHE A 30 -10.60 6.64 10.75
N LYS A 31 -10.45 6.49 12.05
CA LYS A 31 -9.81 7.48 12.93
C LYS A 31 -8.30 7.26 12.96
N SER A 32 -7.55 8.34 13.09
CA SER A 32 -6.10 8.29 13.31
C SER A 32 -5.74 7.56 14.60
N GLY A 33 -4.61 6.83 14.60
CA GLY A 33 -4.08 6.13 15.77
C GLY A 33 -4.88 4.90 16.20
N LYS A 34 -5.70 4.31 15.31
CA LYS A 34 -6.48 3.11 15.58
C LYS A 34 -6.08 1.97 14.64
N ILE A 35 -6.21 0.74 15.14
CA ILE A 35 -6.09 -0.49 14.36
C ILE A 35 -7.50 -0.97 14.04
N TYR A 36 -7.72 -1.36 12.79
CA TYR A 36 -8.98 -1.89 12.29
C TYR A 36 -8.78 -3.28 11.70
N SER A 37 -9.68 -4.21 12.00
CA SER A 37 -9.72 -5.53 11.40
C SER A 37 -10.89 -5.63 10.44
N LEU A 38 -10.63 -6.09 9.22
CA LEU A 38 -11.64 -6.34 8.21
C LEU A 38 -11.85 -7.85 8.09
N MET A 39 -12.99 -8.33 8.58
CA MET A 39 -13.32 -9.76 8.66
C MET A 39 -14.49 -10.12 7.74
N GLY A 40 -14.58 -11.36 7.35
CA GLY A 40 -15.67 -11.90 6.53
C GLY A 40 -15.20 -13.09 5.66
N PRO A 41 -16.15 -13.82 5.04
CA PRO A 41 -15.84 -14.98 4.20
C PRO A 41 -15.05 -14.61 2.95
N SER A 42 -14.48 -15.62 2.27
CA SER A 42 -13.85 -15.42 0.97
C SER A 42 -14.87 -14.85 -0.02
N GLY A 43 -14.44 -13.95 -0.91
CA GLY A 43 -15.32 -13.30 -1.89
C GLY A 43 -16.18 -12.15 -1.36
N SER A 44 -16.14 -11.81 -0.06
CA SER A 44 -16.95 -10.72 0.49
C SER A 44 -16.49 -9.30 0.14
N GLY A 45 -15.45 -9.15 -0.68
CA GLY A 45 -14.97 -7.84 -1.15
C GLY A 45 -13.88 -7.21 -0.27
N LYS A 46 -13.31 -7.93 0.70
CA LYS A 46 -12.24 -7.40 1.58
C LYS A 46 -11.04 -6.85 0.82
N SER A 47 -10.48 -7.64 -0.08
CA SER A 47 -9.34 -7.22 -0.91
C SER A 47 -9.70 -6.05 -1.82
N THR A 48 -10.93 -6.04 -2.36
CA THR A 48 -11.43 -4.91 -3.15
C THR A 48 -11.48 -3.63 -2.31
N LEU A 49 -12.00 -3.70 -1.09
CA LEU A 49 -12.04 -2.54 -0.20
C LEU A 49 -10.62 -2.06 0.16
N LEU A 50 -9.69 -2.97 0.46
CA LEU A 50 -8.28 -2.62 0.74
C LEU A 50 -7.61 -1.97 -0.48
N ASN A 51 -7.86 -2.46 -1.70
CA ASN A 51 -7.34 -1.85 -2.92
C ASN A 51 -7.87 -0.42 -3.14
N LEU A 52 -9.12 -0.15 -2.77
CA LEU A 52 -9.66 1.21 -2.83
C LEU A 52 -9.05 2.11 -1.74
N LEU A 53 -8.89 1.61 -0.52
CA LEU A 53 -8.27 2.35 0.59
C LEU A 53 -6.81 2.67 0.32
N SER A 54 -6.11 1.78 -0.40
CA SER A 54 -4.71 1.95 -0.79
C SER A 54 -4.51 2.70 -2.10
N LEU A 55 -5.59 3.19 -2.73
CA LEU A 55 -5.56 3.91 -4.02
C LEU A 55 -4.94 3.11 -5.17
N ILE A 56 -4.91 1.77 -5.08
CA ILE A 56 -4.52 0.88 -6.19
C ILE A 56 -5.64 0.81 -7.22
N ASP A 57 -6.89 0.79 -6.74
CA ASP A 57 -8.09 0.77 -7.56
C ASP A 57 -8.98 1.98 -7.24
N ARG A 58 -9.94 2.27 -8.11
CA ARG A 58 -10.88 3.38 -7.96
C ARG A 58 -12.31 2.87 -7.77
N PRO A 59 -13.13 3.56 -6.96
CA PRO A 59 -14.52 3.20 -6.82
C PRO A 59 -15.31 3.43 -8.12
N SER A 60 -16.36 2.64 -8.35
CA SER A 60 -17.29 2.88 -9.47
C SER A 60 -18.18 4.10 -9.20
N SER A 61 -18.48 4.37 -7.92
CA SER A 61 -19.13 5.60 -7.45
C SER A 61 -18.91 5.79 -5.95
N GLY A 62 -19.28 6.95 -5.43
CA GLY A 62 -18.98 7.37 -4.07
C GLY A 62 -17.71 8.22 -4.00
N SER A 63 -17.23 8.50 -2.79
CA SER A 63 -16.04 9.30 -2.60
C SER A 63 -15.17 8.82 -1.45
N ILE A 64 -13.85 8.99 -1.61
CA ILE A 64 -12.82 8.73 -0.61
C ILE A 64 -12.21 10.07 -0.21
N ILE A 65 -12.05 10.29 1.10
CA ILE A 65 -11.36 11.45 1.66
C ILE A 65 -10.20 10.90 2.49
N ILE A 66 -8.98 11.40 2.29
CA ILE A 66 -7.78 11.07 3.07
C ILE A 66 -7.18 12.38 3.58
N ASP A 67 -6.87 12.47 4.87
CA ASP A 67 -6.34 13.67 5.52
C ASP A 67 -7.15 14.93 5.15
N ASN A 68 -8.49 14.84 5.21
CA ASN A 68 -9.44 15.90 4.86
C ASN A 68 -9.41 16.36 3.38
N LYS A 69 -8.71 15.64 2.50
CA LYS A 69 -8.66 15.93 1.06
C LYS A 69 -9.44 14.88 0.30
N LYS A 70 -10.40 15.33 -0.51
CA LYS A 70 -11.16 14.44 -1.40
C LYS A 70 -10.24 13.91 -2.50
N ILE A 71 -10.25 12.62 -2.69
CA ILE A 71 -9.47 11.92 -3.74
C ILE A 71 -10.20 12.06 -5.06
N ASP A 72 -9.50 12.56 -6.08
CA ASP A 72 -9.97 12.53 -7.45
C ASP A 72 -9.56 11.18 -8.09
N PRO A 73 -10.52 10.28 -8.39
CA PRO A 73 -10.20 8.96 -8.93
C PRO A 73 -9.58 9.02 -10.35
N ASN A 74 -9.67 10.16 -11.04
CA ASN A 74 -9.13 10.33 -12.38
C ASN A 74 -7.71 10.92 -12.41
N ASN A 75 -7.23 11.45 -11.30
CA ASN A 75 -5.89 12.01 -11.21
C ASN A 75 -4.89 10.94 -10.70
N SER A 76 -4.47 10.06 -11.61
CA SER A 76 -3.55 8.96 -11.27
C SER A 76 -2.24 9.46 -10.68
N GLN A 77 -1.62 10.47 -11.28
CA GLN A 77 -0.33 11.01 -10.85
C GLN A 77 -0.36 11.53 -9.40
N LYS A 78 -1.40 12.29 -9.04
CA LYS A 78 -1.56 12.79 -7.67
C LYS A 78 -1.85 11.66 -6.68
N ASN A 79 -2.64 10.66 -7.08
CA ASN A 79 -2.96 9.51 -6.27
C ASN A 79 -1.72 8.62 -6.07
N ASP A 80 -0.85 8.46 -7.07
CA ASP A 80 0.40 7.72 -6.98
C ASP A 80 1.37 8.38 -6.00
N LEU A 81 1.52 9.71 -6.04
CA LEU A 81 2.31 10.46 -5.08
C LEU A 81 1.74 10.36 -3.66
N LEU A 82 0.42 10.43 -3.50
CA LEU A 82 -0.22 10.27 -2.20
C LEU A 82 0.01 8.86 -1.65
N ARG A 83 -0.13 7.82 -2.49
CA ARG A 83 0.15 6.44 -2.11
C ARG A 83 1.61 6.27 -1.69
N ALA A 84 2.54 6.74 -2.49
CA ALA A 84 3.97 6.64 -2.21
C ALA A 84 4.38 7.31 -0.88
N ASN A 85 3.71 8.39 -0.49
CA ASN A 85 4.09 9.18 0.69
C ASN A 85 3.27 8.87 1.95
N LYS A 86 2.11 8.21 1.85
CA LYS A 86 1.14 8.11 2.95
C LYS A 86 0.64 6.69 3.22
N ILE A 87 0.84 5.75 2.29
CA ILE A 87 0.21 4.44 2.38
C ILE A 87 1.26 3.35 2.20
N GLY A 88 1.57 2.63 3.27
CA GLY A 88 2.36 1.40 3.21
C GLY A 88 1.45 0.19 3.06
N ILE A 89 1.76 -0.70 2.11
CA ILE A 89 1.00 -1.92 1.87
C ILE A 89 1.91 -3.13 2.10
N ILE A 90 1.45 -4.04 2.94
CA ILE A 90 2.08 -5.36 3.15
C ILE A 90 1.11 -6.40 2.63
N TYR A 91 1.54 -7.15 1.62
CA TYR A 91 0.75 -8.23 1.02
C TYR A 91 1.00 -9.55 1.75
N GLN A 92 0.10 -10.51 1.56
CA GLN A 92 0.26 -11.87 2.06
C GLN A 92 1.50 -12.56 1.44
N GLN A 93 1.73 -12.35 0.15
CA GLN A 93 2.99 -12.66 -0.52
C GLN A 93 3.89 -11.43 -0.45
N ASP A 94 5.20 -11.63 -0.38
CA ASP A 94 6.15 -10.53 -0.21
C ASP A 94 6.16 -9.51 -1.36
N ASN A 95 5.77 -9.94 -2.56
CA ASN A 95 5.72 -9.11 -3.79
C ASN A 95 6.99 -8.27 -3.98
N LEU A 96 8.15 -8.85 -3.67
CA LEU A 96 9.43 -8.23 -3.95
C LEU A 96 9.74 -8.31 -5.45
N LEU A 97 10.41 -7.30 -5.95
CA LEU A 97 10.94 -7.28 -7.31
C LEU A 97 12.12 -8.25 -7.37
N SER A 98 11.97 -9.36 -8.11
CA SER A 98 12.94 -10.46 -8.17
C SER A 98 14.31 -10.07 -8.68
N ASP A 99 14.34 -9.10 -9.62
CA ASP A 99 15.55 -8.65 -10.32
C ASP A 99 16.29 -7.54 -9.56
N PHE A 100 15.79 -7.17 -8.38
CA PHE A 100 16.35 -6.15 -7.52
C PHE A 100 16.75 -6.72 -6.16
N THR A 101 17.89 -6.31 -5.65
CA THR A 101 18.36 -6.65 -4.31
C THR A 101 17.41 -6.12 -3.22
N ALA A 102 17.62 -6.55 -1.97
CA ALA A 102 16.83 -6.08 -0.83
C ALA A 102 16.89 -4.54 -0.69
N ILE A 103 18.10 -3.95 -0.83
CA ILE A 103 18.24 -2.50 -0.72
C ILE A 103 17.59 -1.78 -1.90
N GLU A 104 17.68 -2.30 -3.11
CA GLU A 104 17.04 -1.69 -4.29
C GLU A 104 15.53 -1.73 -4.23
N ASN A 105 14.94 -2.83 -3.71
CA ASN A 105 13.51 -2.92 -3.46
C ASN A 105 12.98 -1.78 -2.55
N LEU A 106 13.75 -1.40 -1.54
CA LEU A 106 13.41 -0.27 -0.68
C LEU A 106 13.72 1.07 -1.35
N THR A 107 14.87 1.18 -2.00
CA THR A 107 15.32 2.43 -2.66
C THR A 107 14.32 2.87 -3.72
N LEU A 108 13.81 1.95 -4.54
CA LEU A 108 12.77 2.24 -5.54
C LEU A 108 11.48 2.79 -4.91
N ALA A 109 11.04 2.22 -3.78
CA ALA A 109 9.86 2.74 -3.07
C ALA A 109 10.09 4.16 -2.54
N SER A 110 11.32 4.44 -2.06
CA SER A 110 11.68 5.77 -1.57
C SER A 110 11.83 6.80 -2.70
N LEU A 111 12.39 6.42 -3.84
CA LEU A 111 12.44 7.26 -5.04
C LEU A 111 11.04 7.62 -5.56
N ALA A 112 10.10 6.67 -5.52
CA ALA A 112 8.71 6.91 -5.92
C ALA A 112 8.01 7.99 -5.07
N SER A 113 8.48 8.25 -3.84
CA SER A 113 7.97 9.34 -3.00
C SER A 113 8.57 10.71 -3.33
N GLY A 114 9.50 10.79 -4.29
CA GLY A 114 10.15 12.03 -4.73
C GLY A 114 11.48 12.33 -4.04
N LYS A 115 12.02 11.41 -3.22
CA LYS A 115 13.36 11.60 -2.63
C LYS A 115 14.46 11.48 -3.70
N ASN A 116 15.58 12.17 -3.50
CA ASN A 116 16.75 11.98 -4.33
C ASN A 116 17.41 10.61 -4.08
N LYS A 117 18.31 10.19 -4.97
CA LYS A 117 18.93 8.86 -4.95
C LYS A 117 19.76 8.61 -3.69
N GLU A 118 20.49 9.61 -3.22
CA GLU A 118 21.37 9.50 -2.06
C GLU A 118 20.55 9.30 -0.78
N ASP A 119 19.54 10.14 -0.55
CA ASP A 119 18.63 10.03 0.58
C ASP A 119 17.86 8.70 0.56
N ALA A 120 17.36 8.30 -0.61
CA ALA A 120 16.64 7.05 -0.79
C ALA A 120 17.53 5.83 -0.44
N LEU A 121 18.79 5.85 -0.85
CA LEU A 121 19.74 4.78 -0.53
C LEU A 121 20.08 4.75 0.96
N ASN A 122 20.33 5.91 1.57
CA ASN A 122 20.68 6.03 2.97
C ASN A 122 19.52 5.55 3.88
N ILE A 123 18.30 6.00 3.63
CA ILE A 123 17.14 5.56 4.43
C ILE A 123 16.88 4.07 4.24
N SER A 124 17.10 3.50 3.04
CA SER A 124 16.96 2.08 2.77
C SER A 124 17.94 1.23 3.60
N LYS A 125 19.20 1.64 3.69
CA LYS A 125 20.20 0.98 4.55
C LYS A 125 19.77 1.01 6.02
N ILE A 126 19.32 2.16 6.51
CA ILE A 126 18.84 2.32 7.89
C ILE A 126 17.65 1.40 8.16
N MET A 127 16.67 1.38 7.26
CA MET A 127 15.46 0.56 7.43
C MET A 127 15.76 -0.93 7.42
N LEU A 128 16.61 -1.41 6.50
CA LEU A 128 17.03 -2.81 6.49
C LEU A 128 17.80 -3.20 7.76
N LYS A 129 18.65 -2.31 8.28
CA LYS A 129 19.32 -2.53 9.56
C LYS A 129 18.31 -2.63 10.72
N LYS A 130 17.29 -1.78 10.77
CA LYS A 130 16.23 -1.81 11.80
C LYS A 130 15.46 -3.13 11.82
N VAL A 131 15.28 -3.78 10.67
CA VAL A 131 14.61 -5.10 10.59
C VAL A 131 15.58 -6.28 10.68
N GLY A 132 16.85 -6.04 11.06
CA GLY A 132 17.85 -7.09 11.29
C GLY A 132 18.49 -7.65 10.02
N LEU A 133 18.45 -6.90 8.91
CA LEU A 133 18.95 -7.35 7.60
C LEU A 133 20.21 -6.59 7.13
N ALA A 134 21.02 -6.06 8.06
CA ALA A 134 22.23 -5.33 7.73
C ALA A 134 23.23 -6.12 6.85
N LYS A 135 23.28 -7.46 7.01
CA LYS A 135 24.16 -8.34 6.22
C LYS A 135 23.51 -8.86 4.94
N ARG A 136 22.27 -8.43 4.63
CA ARG A 136 21.48 -8.92 3.50
C ARG A 136 21.15 -7.84 2.46
N LEU A 137 21.78 -6.67 2.53
CA LEU A 137 21.47 -5.51 1.69
C LEU A 137 21.49 -5.86 0.20
N ASN A 138 22.52 -6.55 -0.24
CA ASN A 138 22.78 -6.87 -1.65
C ASN A 138 22.28 -8.27 -2.06
N HIS A 139 21.45 -8.92 -1.23
CA HIS A 139 20.86 -10.21 -1.58
C HIS A 139 19.62 -10.01 -2.42
N TYR A 140 19.48 -10.83 -3.45
CA TYR A 140 18.24 -10.92 -4.24
C TYR A 140 17.17 -11.69 -3.45
N PRO A 141 15.87 -11.50 -3.76
CA PRO A 141 14.79 -12.23 -3.11
C PRO A 141 14.98 -13.76 -3.13
N SER A 142 15.55 -14.33 -4.19
CA SER A 142 15.85 -15.75 -4.32
C SER A 142 16.88 -16.27 -3.28
N GLN A 143 17.68 -15.39 -2.73
CA GLN A 143 18.73 -15.68 -1.75
C GLN A 143 18.28 -15.47 -0.29
N LEU A 144 17.04 -14.99 -0.09
CA LEU A 144 16.47 -14.69 1.21
C LEU A 144 15.50 -15.80 1.65
N SER A 145 15.50 -16.11 2.93
CA SER A 145 14.47 -16.95 3.54
C SER A 145 13.10 -16.25 3.49
N GLY A 146 12.01 -17.01 3.64
CA GLY A 146 10.66 -16.46 3.66
C GLY A 146 10.48 -15.36 4.72
N GLY A 147 11.02 -15.55 5.91
CA GLY A 147 10.99 -14.53 6.97
C GLY A 147 11.84 -13.29 6.66
N GLU A 148 13.00 -13.44 5.97
CA GLU A 148 13.80 -12.31 5.50
C GLU A 148 13.07 -11.52 4.44
N LYS A 149 12.45 -12.17 3.44
CA LYS A 149 11.61 -11.52 2.41
C LYS A 149 10.48 -10.73 3.03
N GLN A 150 9.79 -11.30 4.02
CA GLN A 150 8.71 -10.61 4.71
C GLN A 150 9.21 -9.37 5.47
N ARG A 151 10.39 -9.43 6.12
CA ARG A 151 10.99 -8.24 6.74
C ARG A 151 11.40 -7.19 5.74
N VAL A 152 11.91 -7.57 4.54
CA VAL A 152 12.15 -6.61 3.45
C VAL A 152 10.85 -5.94 3.00
N SER A 153 9.76 -6.71 2.83
CA SER A 153 8.45 -6.17 2.44
C SER A 153 7.89 -5.20 3.49
N ILE A 154 8.01 -5.53 4.79
CA ILE A 154 7.62 -4.64 5.89
C ILE A 154 8.45 -3.35 5.85
N ALA A 155 9.77 -3.45 5.73
CA ALA A 155 10.67 -2.31 5.64
C ALA A 155 10.33 -1.42 4.44
N ARG A 156 10.02 -2.01 3.27
CA ARG A 156 9.58 -1.30 2.08
C ARG A 156 8.27 -0.54 2.30
N ALA A 157 7.32 -1.11 3.02
CA ALA A 157 6.04 -0.47 3.31
C ALA A 157 6.16 0.72 4.29
N LEU A 158 7.22 0.75 5.11
CA LEU A 158 7.43 1.74 6.16
C LEU A 158 8.51 2.79 5.84
N ILE A 159 9.07 2.79 4.63
CA ILE A 159 10.23 3.61 4.29
C ILE A 159 9.90 5.10 4.08
N ASN A 160 8.63 5.44 3.81
CA ASN A 160 8.16 6.80 3.50
C ASN A 160 7.19 7.34 4.53
#